data_f378a248279f8c194985b64a6bf4b15f
#
_entry.id   f378a248279f8c194985b64a6bf4b15f
#
_cell.length_a   1.000
_cell.length_b   1.000
_cell.length_c   1.000
_cell.angle_alpha   90.00
_cell.angle_beta   90.00
_cell.angle_gamma   90.00
#
_symmetry.space_group_name_H-M   'P 1'
#
loop_
_entity.id
_entity.type
_entity.pdbx_description
1 polymer ?
#
loop_
_entity_poly.entity_id
_entity_poly.type
_entity_poly.pdbx_seq_one_letter_code
_entity_poly.pdbx_strand_id
1 'polypeptide(L)'
;MNILQKFILLIFTSLFMVVVSCNALANDTVVVTFTGQLLAKTCDITTGSKDQPVSMGTYDANDFLNVGDVSGSHTFTINLEGCPTATSTIYSSGVSANVRFSGDTDTINTTLLRLTSSADSATGVGVEILDNDDKVIAINDESGFKELVLDNNGDASLDFKLRYKSTQQNVHAGQANALLYFDIDYQ
;
A
#
# COMPACT_ATOMS: atom_id res chain seq x y z
N MET A 1 -31.46 -88.97 -19.49
CA MET A 1 -30.35 -88.15 -18.97
C MET A 1 -30.02 -88.71 -17.59
N ASN A 2 -28.89 -89.41 -17.47
CA ASN A 2 -28.51 -90.15 -16.27
C ASN A 2 -28.15 -89.24 -15.11
N ILE A 3 -28.44 -89.70 -13.89
CA ILE A 3 -28.18 -88.99 -12.64
C ILE A 3 -26.76 -88.49 -12.60
N LEU A 4 -25.81 -89.21 -13.15
CA LEU A 4 -24.41 -88.88 -13.26
C LEU A 4 -24.17 -87.57 -14.11
N GLN A 5 -24.91 -87.40 -15.20
CA GLN A 5 -24.85 -86.22 -16.08
C GLN A 5 -25.39 -84.97 -15.40
N LYS A 6 -26.42 -85.15 -14.57
CA LYS A 6 -26.96 -84.03 -13.79
C LYS A 6 -25.99 -83.59 -12.70
N PHE A 7 -25.29 -84.52 -12.06
CA PHE A 7 -24.28 -84.19 -11.05
C PHE A 7 -23.06 -83.46 -11.66
N ILE A 8 -22.62 -83.90 -12.83
CA ILE A 8 -21.50 -83.28 -13.54
C ILE A 8 -21.88 -81.88 -13.98
N LEU A 9 -23.12 -81.65 -14.46
CA LEU A 9 -23.60 -80.30 -14.87
C LEU A 9 -23.70 -79.32 -13.68
N LEU A 10 -24.17 -79.84 -12.51
CA LEU A 10 -24.24 -79.05 -11.29
C LEU A 10 -22.87 -78.67 -10.74
N ILE A 11 -21.89 -79.51 -10.84
CA ILE A 11 -20.51 -79.25 -10.41
C ILE A 11 -19.87 -78.21 -11.36
N PHE A 12 -20.11 -78.28 -12.66
CA PHE A 12 -19.60 -77.36 -13.63
C PHE A 12 -20.23 -75.96 -13.49
N THR A 13 -21.53 -75.88 -13.18
CA THR A 13 -22.20 -74.62 -12.96
C THR A 13 -21.77 -73.93 -11.63
N SER A 14 -21.49 -74.77 -10.60
CA SER A 14 -20.98 -74.26 -9.32
C SER A 14 -19.52 -73.74 -9.43
N LEU A 15 -18.69 -74.48 -10.24
CA LEU A 15 -17.29 -74.07 -10.44
C LEU A 15 -17.15 -72.83 -11.31
N PHE A 16 -18.12 -72.55 -12.20
CA PHE A 16 -18.11 -71.36 -13.05
C PHE A 16 -18.50 -70.12 -12.32
N MET A 17 -19.24 -70.18 -11.19
CA MET A 17 -19.64 -69.07 -10.38
C MET A 17 -18.55 -68.54 -9.45
N VAL A 18 -17.49 -69.31 -9.21
CA VAL A 18 -16.40 -68.91 -8.29
C VAL A 18 -15.29 -68.10 -9.00
N VAL A 19 -15.27 -68.05 -10.33
CA VAL A 19 -14.17 -67.43 -11.10
C VAL A 19 -14.47 -65.97 -11.49
N VAL A 20 -15.68 -65.46 -11.21
CA VAL A 20 -15.98 -64.04 -11.37
C VAL A 20 -15.80 -63.27 -10.05
N SER A 21 -14.66 -63.50 -9.40
CA SER A 21 -14.15 -62.54 -8.41
C SER A 21 -13.65 -61.33 -9.18
N CYS A 22 -14.54 -60.38 -9.36
CA CYS A 22 -14.23 -59.09 -9.94
C CYS A 22 -13.15 -58.43 -9.07
N ASN A 23 -11.91 -58.44 -9.57
CA ASN A 23 -10.87 -57.58 -9.02
C ASN A 23 -11.29 -56.14 -9.31
N ALA A 24 -12.12 -55.56 -8.43
CA ALA A 24 -12.33 -54.14 -8.37
C ALA A 24 -11.01 -53.53 -7.87
N LEU A 25 -10.11 -53.23 -8.79
CA LEU A 25 -9.02 -52.30 -8.52
C LEU A 25 -9.68 -50.94 -8.29
N ALA A 26 -10.04 -50.68 -7.05
CA ALA A 26 -10.39 -49.33 -6.63
C ALA A 26 -9.12 -48.49 -6.73
N ASN A 27 -8.97 -47.81 -7.85
CA ASN A 27 -8.01 -46.70 -7.93
C ASN A 27 -8.57 -45.55 -7.13
N ASP A 28 -8.31 -45.55 -5.83
CA ASP A 28 -8.58 -44.39 -5.00
C ASP A 28 -7.61 -43.26 -5.41
N THR A 29 -8.09 -42.37 -6.28
CA THR A 29 -7.37 -41.13 -6.62
C THR A 29 -7.69 -40.12 -5.55
N VAL A 30 -6.75 -39.93 -4.64
CA VAL A 30 -6.84 -38.86 -3.62
C VAL A 30 -6.30 -37.58 -4.22
N VAL A 31 -7.14 -36.58 -4.31
CA VAL A 31 -6.74 -35.22 -4.74
C VAL A 31 -6.39 -34.42 -3.49
N VAL A 32 -5.14 -33.98 -3.40
CA VAL A 32 -4.68 -33.03 -2.38
C VAL A 32 -4.59 -31.66 -3.03
N THR A 33 -5.45 -30.74 -2.59
CA THR A 33 -5.44 -29.35 -3.07
C THR A 33 -4.58 -28.52 -2.15
N PHE A 34 -3.56 -27.88 -2.72
CA PHE A 34 -2.76 -26.88 -2.03
C PHE A 34 -3.25 -25.51 -2.44
N THR A 35 -3.55 -24.68 -1.45
CA THR A 35 -3.86 -23.26 -1.65
C THR A 35 -2.78 -22.44 -0.97
N GLY A 36 -2.21 -21.48 -1.69
CA GLY A 36 -1.19 -20.58 -1.18
C GLY A 36 -1.24 -19.27 -1.95
N GLN A 37 -0.75 -18.21 -1.33
CA GLN A 37 -0.59 -16.91 -1.95
C GLN A 37 0.89 -16.55 -1.92
N LEU A 38 1.42 -16.12 -3.05
CA LEU A 38 2.75 -15.53 -3.16
C LEU A 38 2.58 -14.01 -3.14
N LEU A 39 3.13 -13.37 -2.13
CA LEU A 39 3.18 -11.91 -2.06
C LEU A 39 4.51 -11.43 -2.61
N ALA A 40 4.48 -10.36 -3.39
CA ALA A 40 5.68 -9.66 -3.79
C ALA A 40 6.33 -9.03 -2.56
N LYS A 41 7.66 -9.06 -2.48
CA LYS A 41 8.40 -8.29 -1.48
C LYS A 41 8.20 -6.81 -1.78
N THR A 42 7.90 -6.02 -0.75
CA THR A 42 7.80 -4.56 -0.80
C THR A 42 8.97 -3.93 -0.07
N CYS A 43 9.15 -2.63 -0.20
CA CYS A 43 10.07 -1.88 0.64
C CYS A 43 9.56 -1.80 2.08
N ASP A 44 10.48 -1.71 3.02
CA ASP A 44 10.19 -1.39 4.41
C ASP A 44 10.34 0.12 4.64
N ILE A 45 9.39 0.76 5.30
CA ILE A 45 9.53 2.16 5.72
C ILE A 45 10.46 2.18 6.94
N THR A 46 11.53 2.97 6.88
CA THR A 46 12.46 3.08 8.01
C THR A 46 11.77 3.60 9.26
N THR A 47 12.28 3.22 10.44
CA THR A 47 11.69 3.65 11.72
C THR A 47 11.66 5.17 11.84
N GLY A 48 12.67 5.88 11.32
CA GLY A 48 12.74 7.33 11.35
C GLY A 48 11.73 8.04 10.44
N SER A 49 11.17 7.32 9.46
CA SER A 49 10.15 7.86 8.55
C SER A 49 8.72 7.53 8.99
N LYS A 50 8.56 6.66 9.99
CA LYS A 50 7.28 6.39 10.61
C LYS A 50 6.86 7.50 11.55
N ASP A 51 6.31 7.92 12.28
CA ASP A 51 6.02 8.97 13.26
C ASP A 51 7.06 10.11 13.25
N GLN A 52 7.17 10.81 12.12
CA GLN A 52 8.16 11.86 11.92
C GLN A 52 7.59 13.25 12.30
N PRO A 53 8.02 13.89 13.41
CA PRO A 53 7.66 15.27 13.72
C PRO A 53 8.45 16.26 12.83
N VAL A 54 7.73 17.10 12.10
CA VAL A 54 8.33 18.18 11.31
C VAL A 54 8.07 19.52 12.00
N SER A 55 9.12 20.21 12.41
CA SER A 55 8.99 21.54 12.98
C SER A 55 8.82 22.59 11.89
N MET A 56 7.65 23.23 11.85
CA MET A 56 7.30 24.25 10.86
C MET A 56 7.73 25.66 11.26
N GLY A 57 8.32 25.85 12.45
CA GLY A 57 8.74 27.15 12.95
C GLY A 57 7.57 28.03 13.42
N THR A 58 7.88 29.32 13.64
CA THR A 58 6.90 30.35 14.08
C THR A 58 6.89 31.46 13.07
N TYR A 59 5.71 31.90 12.65
CA TYR A 59 5.48 32.96 11.68
C TYR A 59 4.55 34.01 12.29
N ASP A 60 4.67 35.27 11.83
CA ASP A 60 3.74 36.30 12.19
C ASP A 60 2.47 36.18 11.31
N ALA A 61 1.29 36.34 11.91
CA ALA A 61 0.03 36.36 11.17
C ALA A 61 -0.01 37.51 10.13
N ASN A 62 0.74 38.56 10.36
CA ASN A 62 0.88 39.69 9.41
C ASN A 62 1.68 39.31 8.14
N ASP A 63 2.37 38.18 8.12
CA ASP A 63 3.01 37.69 6.90
C ASP A 63 1.99 37.07 5.91
N PHE A 64 0.72 36.87 6.34
CA PHE A 64 -0.36 36.26 5.60
C PHE A 64 -1.56 37.15 5.40
N LEU A 65 -1.35 38.29 4.77
CA LEU A 65 -2.37 39.34 4.57
C LEU A 65 -3.33 38.99 3.41
N ASN A 66 -2.82 38.32 2.40
CA ASN A 66 -3.59 38.00 1.20
C ASN A 66 -3.77 36.48 1.07
N VAL A 67 -4.86 36.08 0.40
CA VAL A 67 -5.06 34.68 0.03
C VAL A 67 -3.90 34.22 -0.87
N GLY A 68 -3.27 33.13 -0.49
CA GLY A 68 -2.16 32.52 -1.23
C GLY A 68 -0.78 32.93 -0.72
N ASP A 69 -0.67 33.84 0.26
CA ASP A 69 0.62 34.14 0.93
C ASP A 69 1.17 32.86 1.58
N VAL A 70 2.48 32.67 1.50
CA VAL A 70 3.14 31.42 1.94
C VAL A 70 4.28 31.72 2.92
N SER A 71 4.51 30.77 3.83
CA SER A 71 5.68 30.76 4.70
C SER A 71 6.94 30.29 3.99
N GLY A 72 8.08 30.29 4.70
CA GLY A 72 9.25 29.49 4.33
C GLY A 72 8.90 27.99 4.30
N SER A 73 9.61 27.23 3.45
CA SER A 73 9.41 25.78 3.33
C SER A 73 10.30 25.02 4.29
N HIS A 74 9.79 23.92 4.83
CA HIS A 74 10.49 22.97 5.68
C HIS A 74 10.52 21.60 5.01
N THR A 75 11.70 21.00 4.93
CA THR A 75 11.88 19.68 4.30
C THR A 75 11.59 18.55 5.26
N PHE A 76 11.05 17.46 4.74
CA PHE A 76 11.01 16.16 5.39
C PHE A 76 11.31 15.07 4.36
N THR A 77 11.82 13.93 4.84
CA THR A 77 12.29 12.86 3.97
C THR A 77 11.63 11.55 4.38
N ILE A 78 11.11 10.81 3.39
CA ILE A 78 10.63 9.44 3.58
C ILE A 78 11.73 8.51 3.08
N ASN A 79 12.29 7.70 3.98
CA ASN A 79 13.30 6.70 3.67
C ASN A 79 12.70 5.30 3.65
N LEU A 80 12.99 4.57 2.59
CA LEU A 80 12.60 3.19 2.38
C LEU A 80 13.84 2.34 2.26
N GLU A 81 13.77 1.11 2.79
CA GLU A 81 14.88 0.18 2.80
C GLU A 81 14.46 -1.22 2.34
N GLY A 82 15.44 -1.99 1.87
CA GLY A 82 15.24 -3.39 1.49
C GLY A 82 14.27 -3.60 0.34
N CYS A 83 14.08 -2.61 -0.53
CA CYS A 83 13.27 -2.74 -1.72
C CYS A 83 13.80 -3.84 -2.65
N PRO A 84 12.93 -4.58 -3.36
CA PRO A 84 13.39 -5.54 -4.37
C PRO A 84 14.07 -4.81 -5.53
N THR A 85 15.33 -5.13 -5.78
CA THR A 85 16.09 -4.57 -6.90
C THR A 85 15.89 -5.38 -8.17
N ALA A 86 16.09 -4.78 -9.35
CA ALA A 86 15.99 -5.42 -10.66
C ALA A 86 16.92 -6.64 -10.86
N THR A 87 17.90 -6.83 -9.99
CA THR A 87 18.80 -8.00 -9.97
C THR A 87 18.15 -9.27 -9.40
N SER A 88 16.97 -9.16 -8.79
CA SER A 88 16.20 -10.34 -8.41
C SER A 88 15.64 -11.01 -9.66
N THR A 89 15.87 -12.32 -9.80
CA THR A 89 15.37 -13.15 -10.94
C THR A 89 13.85 -13.10 -11.10
N ILE A 90 13.14 -12.50 -10.18
CA ILE A 90 11.67 -12.39 -10.14
C ILE A 90 11.18 -11.02 -10.68
N TYR A 91 12.02 -9.98 -10.61
CA TYR A 91 11.67 -8.62 -11.04
C TYR A 91 12.66 -8.12 -12.10
N SER A 92 12.25 -8.18 -13.35
CA SER A 92 13.09 -7.74 -14.47
C SER A 92 13.12 -6.21 -14.67
N SER A 93 12.29 -5.45 -13.95
CA SER A 93 12.09 -4.01 -14.17
C SER A 93 12.21 -3.14 -12.90
N GLY A 94 12.63 -3.71 -11.76
CA GLY A 94 12.58 -2.99 -10.48
C GLY A 94 11.14 -2.93 -9.92
N VAL A 95 11.00 -2.35 -8.74
CA VAL A 95 9.70 -2.07 -8.14
C VAL A 95 9.29 -0.67 -8.54
N SER A 96 8.16 -0.54 -9.24
CA SER A 96 7.50 0.74 -9.39
C SER A 96 6.60 0.95 -8.17
N ALA A 97 6.81 2.03 -7.46
CA ALA A 97 5.99 2.41 -6.34
C ALA A 97 5.72 3.90 -6.36
N ASN A 98 4.57 4.27 -5.86
CA ASN A 98 4.12 5.66 -5.79
C ASN A 98 3.83 6.03 -4.34
N VAL A 99 4.23 7.23 -3.93
CA VAL A 99 3.86 7.79 -2.63
C VAL A 99 2.63 8.65 -2.78
N ARG A 100 1.64 8.42 -1.93
CA ARG A 100 0.41 9.20 -1.85
C ARG A 100 0.28 9.81 -0.47
N PHE A 101 -0.17 11.05 -0.41
CA PHE A 101 -0.45 11.74 0.84
C PHE A 101 -1.95 11.82 1.10
N SER A 102 -2.33 11.58 2.36
CA SER A 102 -3.72 11.65 2.82
C SER A 102 -3.82 12.41 4.13
N GLY A 103 -5.00 12.97 4.38
CA GLY A 103 -5.30 13.74 5.59
C GLY A 103 -6.60 14.53 5.47
N ASP A 104 -6.90 15.26 6.53
CA ASP A 104 -8.03 16.20 6.53
C ASP A 104 -7.70 17.40 5.65
N THR A 105 -8.55 17.71 4.69
CA THR A 105 -8.36 18.85 3.80
C THR A 105 -8.90 20.14 4.38
N ASP A 106 -8.27 21.28 4.03
CA ASP A 106 -8.82 22.60 4.34
C ASP A 106 -10.19 22.78 3.64
N THR A 107 -11.11 23.46 4.30
CA THR A 107 -12.49 23.60 3.82
C THR A 107 -12.65 24.58 2.65
N ILE A 108 -11.69 25.48 2.47
CA ILE A 108 -11.69 26.52 1.42
C ILE A 108 -10.82 26.06 0.26
N ASN A 109 -9.64 25.52 0.56
CA ASN A 109 -8.72 25.00 -0.44
C ASN A 109 -8.42 23.53 -0.16
N THR A 110 -9.13 22.64 -0.80
CA THR A 110 -9.05 21.17 -0.60
C THR A 110 -7.71 20.54 -1.05
N THR A 111 -6.81 21.30 -1.67
CA THR A 111 -5.45 20.82 -1.96
C THR A 111 -4.51 20.94 -0.77
N LEU A 112 -4.91 21.66 0.28
CA LEU A 112 -4.13 21.89 1.49
C LEU A 112 -4.57 20.96 2.61
N LEU A 113 -3.63 20.60 3.46
CA LEU A 113 -3.89 19.90 4.72
C LEU A 113 -4.46 20.88 5.74
N ARG A 114 -5.57 20.50 6.36
CA ARG A 114 -6.23 21.29 7.41
C ARG A 114 -5.43 21.23 8.71
N LEU A 115 -5.39 22.34 9.41
CA LEU A 115 -4.86 22.36 10.76
C LEU A 115 -5.77 21.58 11.73
N THR A 116 -5.14 20.94 12.72
CA THR A 116 -5.86 20.28 13.80
C THR A 116 -6.63 21.31 14.62
N SER A 117 -7.93 21.13 14.74
CA SER A 117 -8.81 22.06 15.44
C SER A 117 -8.63 21.96 16.96
N SER A 118 -8.34 23.08 17.59
CA SER A 118 -8.33 23.29 19.06
C SER A 118 -8.83 24.68 19.39
N ALA A 119 -9.03 24.99 20.66
CA ALA A 119 -9.46 26.31 21.10
C ALA A 119 -8.47 27.43 20.71
N ASP A 120 -7.19 27.09 20.62
CA ASP A 120 -6.09 28.03 20.31
C ASP A 120 -5.50 27.83 18.91
N SER A 121 -6.23 27.16 17.99
CA SER A 121 -5.74 26.94 16.63
C SER A 121 -5.75 28.22 15.79
N ALA A 122 -4.71 28.38 14.96
CA ALA A 122 -4.72 29.33 13.88
C ALA A 122 -5.86 29.05 12.89
N THR A 123 -6.39 30.08 12.24
CA THR A 123 -7.43 29.93 11.21
C THR A 123 -7.09 30.75 9.96
N GLY A 124 -7.64 30.31 8.81
CA GLY A 124 -7.39 30.96 7.53
C GLY A 124 -6.09 30.53 6.87
N VAL A 125 -5.49 29.43 7.34
CA VAL A 125 -4.24 28.89 6.80
C VAL A 125 -4.31 27.36 6.80
N GLY A 126 -3.70 26.75 5.80
CA GLY A 126 -3.49 25.30 5.69
C GLY A 126 -2.03 24.97 5.41
N VAL A 127 -1.69 23.70 5.35
CA VAL A 127 -0.34 23.22 4.99
C VAL A 127 -0.33 22.76 3.54
N GLU A 128 0.57 23.31 2.74
CA GLU A 128 0.82 22.90 1.35
C GLU A 128 1.99 21.93 1.31
N ILE A 129 1.83 20.83 0.56
CA ILE A 129 2.88 19.84 0.32
C ILE A 129 3.46 20.11 -1.06
N LEU A 130 4.78 20.06 -1.14
CA LEU A 130 5.52 20.27 -2.38
C LEU A 130 6.52 19.13 -2.59
N ASP A 131 6.80 18.79 -3.84
CA ASP A 131 7.95 17.97 -4.18
C ASP A 131 9.25 18.81 -4.21
N ASN A 132 10.37 18.16 -4.59
CA ASN A 132 11.67 18.84 -4.69
C ASN A 132 11.71 19.95 -5.74
N ASP A 133 10.86 19.87 -6.75
CA ASP A 133 10.76 20.83 -7.84
C ASP A 133 9.75 21.96 -7.54
N ASP A 134 9.33 22.09 -6.28
CA ASP A 134 8.31 23.04 -5.79
C ASP A 134 6.93 22.87 -6.44
N LYS A 135 6.66 21.69 -7.01
CA LYS A 135 5.35 21.35 -7.53
C LYS A 135 4.43 20.92 -6.39
N VAL A 136 3.23 21.47 -6.38
CA VAL A 136 2.21 21.11 -5.36
C VAL A 136 1.75 19.68 -5.54
N ILE A 137 1.74 18.95 -4.42
CA ILE A 137 1.14 17.62 -4.30
C ILE A 137 -0.18 17.79 -3.54
N ALA A 138 -1.29 17.53 -4.22
CA ALA A 138 -2.60 17.60 -3.61
C ALA A 138 -2.82 16.41 -2.66
N ILE A 139 -3.47 16.70 -1.52
CA ILE A 139 -3.82 15.67 -0.53
C ILE A 139 -5.03 14.89 -1.04
N ASN A 140 -5.07 13.60 -0.76
CA ASN A 140 -6.13 12.67 -1.17
C ASN A 140 -6.32 12.60 -2.70
N ASP A 141 -5.32 13.03 -3.49
CA ASP A 141 -5.34 12.93 -4.94
C ASP A 141 -4.70 11.62 -5.38
N GLU A 142 -5.48 10.75 -6.03
CA GLU A 142 -4.99 9.48 -6.56
C GLU A 142 -4.02 9.64 -7.74
N SER A 143 -3.99 10.82 -8.38
CA SER A 143 -3.07 11.16 -9.47
C SER A 143 -1.79 11.86 -9.01
N GLY A 144 -1.72 12.28 -7.75
CA GLY A 144 -0.60 13.01 -7.14
C GLY A 144 0.56 12.11 -6.71
N PHE A 145 1.11 11.31 -7.62
CA PHE A 145 2.17 10.35 -7.31
C PHE A 145 3.57 10.95 -7.43
N LYS A 146 4.46 10.51 -6.55
CA LYS A 146 5.90 10.63 -6.71
C LYS A 146 6.48 9.25 -6.99
N GLU A 147 7.07 9.06 -8.16
CA GLU A 147 7.72 7.80 -8.53
C GLU A 147 8.93 7.53 -7.64
N LEU A 148 9.07 6.27 -7.23
CA LEU A 148 10.15 5.80 -6.39
C LEU A 148 11.37 5.46 -7.25
N VAL A 149 12.49 6.11 -6.98
CA VAL A 149 13.77 5.79 -7.60
C VAL A 149 14.65 5.09 -6.56
N LEU A 150 15.00 3.84 -6.84
CA LEU A 150 15.87 3.05 -5.97
C LEU A 150 17.35 3.32 -6.26
N ASP A 151 18.15 3.31 -5.21
CA ASP A 151 19.59 3.27 -5.33
C ASP A 151 20.10 1.83 -5.61
N ASN A 152 21.44 1.68 -5.74
CA ASN A 152 22.06 0.38 -6.03
C ASN A 152 21.92 -0.65 -4.90
N ASN A 153 21.54 -0.24 -3.69
CA ASN A 153 21.33 -1.11 -2.54
C ASN A 153 19.86 -1.55 -2.40
N GLY A 154 18.99 -0.95 -3.17
CA GLY A 154 17.56 -1.14 -3.04
C GLY A 154 16.93 -0.26 -1.96
N ASP A 155 17.54 0.88 -1.67
CA ASP A 155 17.01 1.88 -0.76
C ASP A 155 16.50 3.08 -1.56
N ALA A 156 15.55 3.82 -1.00
CA ALA A 156 15.06 5.05 -1.60
C ALA A 156 14.89 6.14 -0.56
N SER A 157 15.14 7.36 -1.00
CA SER A 157 14.96 8.56 -0.21
C SER A 157 14.11 9.55 -1.01
N LEU A 158 12.99 9.95 -0.46
CA LEU A 158 12.03 10.84 -1.08
C LEU A 158 11.93 12.10 -0.25
N ASP A 159 12.35 13.21 -0.81
CA ASP A 159 12.31 14.52 -0.15
C ASP A 159 11.08 15.30 -0.58
N PHE A 160 10.46 15.90 0.41
CA PHE A 160 9.29 16.75 0.27
C PHE A 160 9.46 18.03 1.08
N LYS A 161 8.64 19.02 0.76
CA LYS A 161 8.61 20.28 1.48
C LYS A 161 7.20 20.56 1.98
N LEU A 162 7.11 21.17 3.15
CA LEU A 162 5.88 21.67 3.75
C LEU A 162 5.98 23.18 3.93
N ARG A 163 4.89 23.90 3.71
CA ARG A 163 4.79 25.32 4.05
C ARG A 163 3.36 25.67 4.42
N TYR A 164 3.20 26.69 5.23
CA TYR A 164 1.89 27.27 5.45
C TYR A 164 1.46 28.11 4.24
N LYS A 165 0.17 28.09 3.94
CA LYS A 165 -0.44 28.90 2.89
C LYS A 165 -1.78 29.43 3.34
N SER A 166 -1.97 30.75 3.22
CA SER A 166 -3.22 31.40 3.59
C SER A 166 -4.35 31.00 2.63
N THR A 167 -5.51 30.72 3.20
CA THR A 167 -6.76 30.42 2.49
C THR A 167 -7.76 31.55 2.59
N GLN A 168 -7.50 32.53 3.51
CA GLN A 168 -8.32 33.73 3.75
C GLN A 168 -7.43 34.93 3.88
N GLN A 169 -8.02 36.11 3.75
CA GLN A 169 -7.39 37.35 4.14
C GLN A 169 -7.35 37.48 5.68
N ASN A 170 -6.29 38.05 6.21
CA ASN A 170 -6.11 38.27 7.64
C ASN A 170 -6.22 36.97 8.45
N VAL A 171 -5.21 36.15 8.36
CA VAL A 171 -5.06 34.91 9.13
C VAL A 171 -5.08 35.25 10.63
N HIS A 172 -5.79 34.42 11.41
CA HIS A 172 -5.77 34.55 12.87
C HIS A 172 -4.64 33.70 13.45
N ALA A 173 -3.85 34.31 14.32
CA ALA A 173 -2.75 33.67 15.03
C ALA A 173 -3.25 32.56 15.96
N GLY A 174 -2.44 31.50 16.11
CA GLY A 174 -2.74 30.36 16.97
C GLY A 174 -1.80 29.18 16.72
N GLN A 175 -2.11 28.05 17.31
CA GLN A 175 -1.38 26.80 17.08
C GLN A 175 -1.67 26.27 15.66
N ALA A 176 -0.61 25.97 14.91
CA ALA A 176 -0.73 25.55 13.51
C ALA A 176 -0.20 24.12 13.31
N ASN A 177 -0.78 23.17 14.04
CA ASN A 177 -0.45 21.75 13.95
C ASN A 177 -1.33 21.07 12.89
N ALA A 178 -0.78 20.06 12.23
CA ALA A 178 -1.52 19.22 11.28
C ALA A 178 -1.01 17.79 11.33
N LEU A 179 -1.83 16.83 10.85
CA LEU A 179 -1.47 15.43 10.72
C LEU A 179 -1.53 15.04 9.24
N LEU A 180 -0.42 14.55 8.74
CA LEU A 180 -0.26 14.05 7.39
C LEU A 180 -0.01 12.55 7.44
N TYR A 181 -0.71 11.78 6.62
CA TYR A 181 -0.45 10.37 6.41
C TYR A 181 0.12 10.16 5.02
N PHE A 182 0.91 9.12 4.84
CA PHE A 182 1.35 8.69 3.53
C PHE A 182 1.20 7.18 3.37
N ASP A 183 0.90 6.77 2.16
CA ASP A 183 0.82 5.39 1.73
C ASP A 183 1.78 5.17 0.56
N ILE A 184 2.30 3.94 0.44
CA ILE A 184 3.16 3.54 -0.67
C ILE A 184 2.43 2.44 -1.43
N ASP A 185 2.04 2.76 -2.67
CA ASP A 185 1.39 1.84 -3.58
C ASP A 185 2.42 1.21 -4.51
N TYR A 186 2.54 -0.11 -4.48
CA TYR A 186 3.44 -0.90 -5.33
C TYR A 186 2.69 -1.42 -6.57
N GLN A 187 3.31 -1.29 -7.75
CA GLN A 187 2.75 -1.72 -9.03
C GLN A 187 3.56 -2.87 -9.64
#